data_310b7bfc8d19d64d959b0534ba79d033
#
_entry.id   310b7bfc8d19d64d959b0534ba79d033
#
_cell.length_a   1.000
_cell.length_b   1.000
_cell.length_c   1.000
_cell.angle_alpha   90.00
_cell.angle_beta   90.00
_cell.angle_gamma   90.00
#
_symmetry.space_group_name_H-M   'P 1'
#
loop_
_entity.id
_entity.type
_entity.pdbx_description
1 polymer ?
#
loop_
_entity_poly.entity_id
_entity_poly.type
_entity_poly.pdbx_seq_one_letter_code
_entity_poly.pdbx_strand_id
1 'polypeptide(L)'
;MADAIVVDSVTLEKLVRVYLKIKGERERLSAEFKEADGKLVEQQDTIKSALLDHLKDTGAKSVKTDAGTFYRQIKQKYWTRDWESMHQFILEHEVPEFLEKRLHQGAVRGFLEENPDLLPKGLNVDSEFAVTVRKA
;
A
#
# COMPACT_ATOMS: atom_id res chain seq x y z
N MET A 1 -16.06 31.84 -8.12
CA MET A 1 -16.47 31.35 -6.80
C MET A 1 -17.73 30.50 -6.96
N ALA A 2 -17.71 29.28 -6.47
CA ALA A 2 -18.88 28.42 -6.55
C ALA A 2 -19.97 28.95 -5.61
N ASP A 3 -21.21 29.02 -6.08
CA ASP A 3 -22.32 29.41 -5.24
C ASP A 3 -22.56 28.36 -4.16
N ALA A 4 -22.78 28.82 -2.93
CA ALA A 4 -23.12 27.92 -1.86
C ALA A 4 -24.48 27.30 -2.13
N ILE A 5 -24.53 25.98 -2.20
CA ILE A 5 -25.78 25.24 -2.35
C ILE A 5 -26.38 25.08 -0.95
N VAL A 6 -27.52 25.74 -0.74
CA VAL A 6 -28.28 25.58 0.51
C VAL A 6 -29.15 24.33 0.37
N VAL A 7 -28.86 23.34 1.16
CA VAL A 7 -29.55 22.06 1.14
C VAL A 7 -30.25 21.88 2.48
N ASP A 8 -31.52 21.49 2.47
CA ASP A 8 -32.28 21.27 3.70
C ASP A 8 -31.84 19.96 4.41
N SER A 9 -32.24 19.80 5.67
CA SER A 9 -31.85 18.67 6.48
C SER A 9 -32.30 17.31 5.91
N VAL A 10 -33.44 17.26 5.24
CA VAL A 10 -33.97 16.03 4.62
C VAL A 10 -33.10 15.61 3.45
N THR A 11 -32.70 16.58 2.61
CA THR A 11 -31.83 16.31 1.47
C THR A 11 -30.42 15.90 1.94
N LEU A 12 -29.89 16.55 2.97
CA LEU A 12 -28.60 16.18 3.57
C LEU A 12 -28.65 14.77 4.13
N GLU A 13 -29.73 14.40 4.82
CA GLU A 13 -29.90 13.04 5.32
C GLU A 13 -29.93 12.01 4.19
N LYS A 14 -30.61 12.32 3.08
CA LYS A 14 -30.60 11.47 1.89
C LYS A 14 -29.20 11.28 1.33
N LEU A 15 -28.42 12.35 1.24
CA LEU A 15 -27.05 12.30 0.73
C LEU A 15 -26.18 11.41 1.61
N VAL A 16 -26.29 11.55 2.92
CA VAL A 16 -25.57 10.69 3.87
C VAL A 16 -25.99 9.23 3.72
N ARG A 17 -27.27 8.98 3.61
CA ARG A 17 -27.82 7.62 3.46
C ARG A 17 -27.32 6.96 2.16
N VAL A 18 -27.36 7.70 1.04
CA VAL A 18 -26.88 7.21 -0.24
C VAL A 18 -25.36 6.97 -0.20
N TYR A 19 -24.61 7.89 0.40
CA TYR A 19 -23.17 7.72 0.59
C TYR A 19 -22.83 6.42 1.32
N LEU A 20 -23.52 6.19 2.45
CA LEU A 20 -23.29 4.99 3.28
C LEU A 20 -23.67 3.71 2.52
N LYS A 21 -24.74 3.76 1.72
CA LYS A 21 -25.15 2.64 0.89
C LYS A 21 -24.11 2.31 -0.18
N ILE A 22 -23.59 3.34 -0.84
CA ILE A 22 -22.51 3.18 -1.85
C ILE A 22 -21.25 2.64 -1.19
N LYS A 23 -20.89 3.15 -0.03
CA LYS A 23 -19.73 2.67 0.74
C LYS A 23 -19.87 1.18 1.07
N GLY A 24 -21.03 0.78 1.56
CA GLY A 24 -21.33 -0.63 1.87
C GLY A 24 -21.24 -1.52 0.62
N GLU A 25 -21.72 -1.04 -0.53
CA GLU A 25 -21.64 -1.78 -1.79
C GLU A 25 -20.20 -1.94 -2.27
N ARG A 26 -19.38 -0.91 -2.13
CA ARG A 26 -17.95 -0.98 -2.46
C ARG A 26 -17.22 -1.99 -1.57
N GLU A 27 -17.53 -1.99 -0.27
CA GLU A 27 -16.96 -2.95 0.66
C GLU A 27 -17.34 -4.39 0.33
N ARG A 28 -18.60 -4.60 -0.06
CA ARG A 28 -19.11 -5.91 -0.48
C ARG A 28 -18.36 -6.41 -1.73
N LEU A 29 -18.24 -5.56 -2.76
CA LEU A 29 -17.51 -5.91 -3.98
C LEU A 29 -16.04 -6.22 -3.70
N SER A 30 -15.40 -5.45 -2.84
CA SER A 30 -14.00 -5.68 -2.46
C SER A 30 -13.85 -7.02 -1.75
N ALA A 31 -14.76 -7.35 -0.84
CA ALA A 31 -14.73 -8.62 -0.12
C ALA A 31 -14.95 -9.81 -1.05
N GLU A 32 -15.91 -9.71 -1.98
CA GLU A 32 -16.16 -10.76 -2.98
C GLU A 32 -14.95 -10.98 -3.88
N PHE A 33 -14.32 -9.89 -4.33
CA PHE A 33 -13.12 -9.97 -5.15
C PHE A 33 -11.98 -10.64 -4.40
N LYS A 34 -11.72 -10.25 -3.17
CA LYS A 34 -10.65 -10.83 -2.35
C LYS A 34 -10.86 -12.32 -2.12
N GLU A 35 -12.09 -12.75 -1.89
CA GLU A 35 -12.41 -14.15 -1.71
C GLU A 35 -12.18 -14.95 -2.99
N ALA A 36 -12.71 -14.48 -4.11
CA ALA A 36 -12.54 -15.14 -5.39
C ALA A 36 -11.09 -15.18 -5.84
N ASP A 37 -10.41 -14.05 -5.74
CA ASP A 37 -8.99 -13.94 -6.10
C ASP A 37 -8.10 -14.81 -5.20
N GLY A 38 -8.40 -14.85 -3.91
CA GLY A 38 -7.65 -15.66 -2.95
C GLY A 38 -7.64 -17.15 -3.32
N LYS A 39 -8.76 -17.67 -3.77
CA LYS A 39 -8.86 -19.06 -4.24
C LYS A 39 -8.00 -19.31 -5.47
N LEU A 40 -7.99 -18.36 -6.40
CA LEU A 40 -7.17 -18.45 -7.61
C LEU A 40 -5.68 -18.35 -7.28
N VAL A 41 -5.32 -17.47 -6.35
CA VAL A 41 -3.93 -17.34 -5.88
C VAL A 41 -3.44 -18.64 -5.26
N GLU A 42 -4.26 -19.29 -4.42
CA GLU A 42 -3.91 -20.58 -3.83
C GLU A 42 -3.65 -21.65 -4.90
N GLN A 43 -4.50 -21.69 -5.93
CA GLN A 43 -4.33 -22.61 -7.05
C GLN A 43 -3.04 -22.32 -7.82
N GLN A 44 -2.76 -21.06 -8.10
CA GLN A 44 -1.50 -20.66 -8.74
C GLN A 44 -0.29 -21.04 -7.91
N ASP A 45 -0.35 -20.82 -6.60
CA ASP A 45 0.77 -21.12 -5.71
C ASP A 45 1.04 -22.63 -5.65
N THR A 46 0.01 -23.44 -5.66
CA THR A 46 0.14 -24.89 -5.73
C THR A 46 0.86 -25.34 -7.00
N ILE A 47 0.47 -24.75 -8.14
CA ILE A 47 1.11 -25.03 -9.43
C ILE A 47 2.56 -24.54 -9.44
N LYS A 48 2.82 -23.34 -8.93
CA LYS A 48 4.17 -22.80 -8.82
C LYS A 48 5.08 -23.71 -8.00
N SER A 49 4.58 -24.22 -6.88
CA SER A 49 5.34 -25.16 -6.05
C SER A 49 5.69 -26.42 -6.78
N ALA A 50 4.74 -27.00 -7.54
CA ALA A 50 4.98 -28.18 -8.34
C ALA A 50 6.03 -27.94 -9.43
N LEU A 51 5.95 -26.78 -10.10
CA LEU A 51 6.93 -26.41 -11.13
C LEU A 51 8.33 -26.19 -10.52
N LEU A 52 8.40 -25.56 -9.36
CA LEU A 52 9.68 -25.36 -8.65
C LEU A 52 10.29 -26.68 -8.23
N ASP A 53 9.47 -27.61 -7.72
CA ASP A 53 9.94 -28.96 -7.35
C ASP A 53 10.49 -29.69 -8.56
N HIS A 54 9.85 -29.59 -9.71
CA HIS A 54 10.36 -30.16 -10.96
C HIS A 54 11.73 -29.62 -11.32
N LEU A 55 11.92 -28.29 -11.22
CA LEU A 55 13.21 -27.66 -11.49
C LEU A 55 14.29 -28.12 -10.50
N LYS A 56 13.94 -28.29 -9.24
CA LYS A 56 14.86 -28.80 -8.22
C LYS A 56 15.23 -30.27 -8.47
N ASP A 57 14.26 -31.08 -8.77
CA ASP A 57 14.46 -32.51 -8.97
C ASP A 57 15.28 -32.84 -10.23
N THR A 58 15.09 -32.07 -11.29
CA THR A 58 15.81 -32.26 -12.56
C THR A 58 17.11 -31.46 -12.64
N GLY A 59 17.32 -30.49 -11.73
CA GLY A 59 18.44 -29.56 -11.82
C GLY A 59 18.35 -28.56 -12.96
N ALA A 60 17.24 -28.56 -13.70
CA ALA A 60 17.06 -27.63 -14.81
C ALA A 60 16.87 -26.20 -14.31
N LYS A 61 17.43 -25.22 -15.03
CA LYS A 61 17.21 -23.80 -14.73
C LYS A 61 15.95 -23.26 -15.40
N SER A 62 15.57 -23.88 -16.52
CA SER A 62 14.48 -23.42 -17.36
C SER A 62 13.88 -24.61 -18.11
N VAL A 63 12.58 -24.59 -18.31
CA VAL A 63 11.85 -25.59 -19.10
C VAL A 63 10.91 -24.87 -20.05
N LYS A 64 11.01 -25.20 -21.35
CA LYS A 64 10.13 -24.66 -22.37
C LYS A 64 9.04 -25.67 -22.69
N THR A 65 7.79 -25.20 -22.69
CA THR A 65 6.64 -26.01 -23.11
C THR A 65 5.90 -25.30 -24.24
N ASP A 66 4.97 -25.98 -24.88
CA ASP A 66 4.16 -25.37 -25.94
C ASP A 66 3.27 -24.24 -25.40
N ALA A 67 2.91 -24.29 -24.11
CA ALA A 67 2.08 -23.28 -23.46
C ALA A 67 2.88 -22.08 -22.93
N GLY A 68 4.19 -22.24 -22.72
CA GLY A 68 5.04 -21.20 -22.17
C GLY A 68 6.30 -21.78 -21.54
N THR A 69 7.11 -20.90 -20.97
CA THR A 69 8.39 -21.27 -20.35
C THR A 69 8.33 -20.96 -18.86
N PHE A 70 8.83 -21.88 -18.04
CA PHE A 70 9.06 -21.59 -16.63
C PHE A 70 10.53 -21.77 -16.28
N TYR A 71 11.01 -20.93 -15.37
CA TYR A 71 12.42 -20.90 -15.01
C TYR A 71 12.60 -20.58 -13.52
N ARG A 72 13.72 -21.05 -12.98
CA ARG A 72 14.08 -20.77 -11.60
C ARG A 72 14.67 -19.37 -11.47
N GLN A 73 14.12 -18.59 -10.58
CA GLN A 73 14.58 -17.24 -10.26
C GLN A 73 14.92 -17.17 -8.78
N ILE A 74 16.04 -16.55 -8.47
CA ILE A 74 16.41 -16.28 -7.09
C ILE A 74 15.87 -14.89 -6.73
N LYS A 75 14.95 -14.84 -5.78
CA LYS A 75 14.42 -13.57 -5.25
C LYS A 75 15.10 -13.29 -3.92
N GLN A 76 15.76 -12.15 -3.82
CA GLN A 76 16.37 -11.69 -2.59
C GLN A 76 15.52 -10.60 -1.99
N LYS A 77 15.38 -10.61 -0.66
CA LYS A 77 14.66 -9.58 0.07
C LYS A 77 15.57 -9.06 1.18
N TYR A 78 15.79 -7.76 1.17
CA TYR A 78 16.61 -7.09 2.17
C TYR A 78 15.71 -6.48 3.23
N TRP A 79 15.98 -6.80 4.49
CA TRP A 79 15.15 -6.33 5.60
C TRP A 79 15.99 -6.28 6.87
N THR A 80 15.50 -5.61 7.90
CA THR A 80 16.18 -5.52 9.18
C THR A 80 15.22 -5.66 10.35
N ARG A 81 15.74 -6.19 11.46
CA ARG A 81 15.10 -6.15 12.77
C ARG A 81 15.78 -5.14 13.68
N ASP A 82 16.94 -4.63 13.27
CA ASP A 82 17.78 -3.72 14.05
C ASP A 82 17.90 -2.39 13.31
N TRP A 83 16.87 -1.57 13.45
CA TRP A 83 16.83 -0.25 12.83
C TRP A 83 17.90 0.70 13.37
N GLU A 84 18.31 0.54 14.62
CA GLU A 84 19.35 1.37 15.20
C GLU A 84 20.69 1.18 14.48
N SER A 85 21.09 -0.08 14.30
CA SER A 85 22.30 -0.39 13.54
C SER A 85 22.18 0.01 12.07
N MET A 86 21.01 -0.15 11.47
CA MET A 86 20.77 0.26 10.08
C MET A 86 20.89 1.77 9.92
N HIS A 87 20.30 2.55 10.81
CA HIS A 87 20.42 4.01 10.78
C HIS A 87 21.86 4.45 10.95
N GLN A 88 22.59 3.83 11.85
CA GLN A 88 24.01 4.12 12.07
C GLN A 88 24.83 3.83 10.80
N PHE A 89 24.60 2.69 10.17
CA PHE A 89 25.27 2.33 8.92
C PHE A 89 24.97 3.35 7.82
N ILE A 90 23.71 3.73 7.66
CA ILE A 90 23.27 4.70 6.64
C ILE A 90 23.96 6.04 6.84
N LEU A 91 24.09 6.50 8.08
CA LEU A 91 24.76 7.75 8.42
C LEU A 91 26.26 7.68 8.20
N GLU A 92 26.91 6.58 8.64
CA GLU A 92 28.36 6.40 8.49
C GLU A 92 28.80 6.31 7.04
N HIS A 93 28.01 5.62 6.20
CA HIS A 93 28.35 5.37 4.81
C HIS A 93 27.67 6.35 3.85
N GLU A 94 26.88 7.28 4.36
CA GLU A 94 26.17 8.30 3.58
C GLU A 94 25.35 7.67 2.44
N VAL A 95 24.53 6.65 2.79
CA VAL A 95 23.67 5.92 1.85
C VAL A 95 22.20 6.03 2.18
N PRO A 96 21.62 7.26 2.21
CA PRO A 96 20.20 7.43 2.49
C PRO A 96 19.30 6.74 1.46
N GLU A 97 19.84 6.36 0.30
CA GLU A 97 19.15 5.62 -0.76
C GLU A 97 18.71 4.22 -0.33
N PHE A 98 19.23 3.70 0.79
CA PHE A 98 18.75 2.45 1.38
C PHE A 98 17.33 2.56 1.88
N LEU A 99 16.87 3.78 2.12
CA LEU A 99 15.50 4.08 2.54
C LEU A 99 14.67 4.57 1.37
N GLU A 100 13.40 4.23 1.37
CA GLU A 100 12.49 4.72 0.35
C GLU A 100 12.25 6.23 0.53
N LYS A 101 12.03 6.93 -0.58
CA LYS A 101 11.76 8.38 -0.57
C LYS A 101 10.31 8.64 -0.13
N ARG A 102 10.05 8.42 1.15
CA ARG A 102 8.76 8.63 1.75
C ARG A 102 8.92 9.26 3.12
N LEU A 103 8.25 10.39 3.35
CA LEU A 103 8.26 11.04 4.64
C LEU A 103 7.24 10.39 5.58
N HIS A 104 7.66 10.16 6.82
CA HIS A 104 6.74 9.68 7.86
C HIS A 104 5.90 10.86 8.32
N GLN A 105 4.61 10.87 7.97
CA GLN A 105 3.72 12.01 8.19
C GLN A 105 3.62 12.42 9.66
N GLY A 106 3.46 11.45 10.55
CA GLY A 106 3.37 11.71 11.97
C GLY A 106 4.65 12.28 12.58
N ALA A 107 5.81 11.78 12.17
CA ALA A 107 7.09 12.28 12.66
C ALA A 107 7.37 13.70 12.18
N VAL A 108 7.05 13.99 10.92
CA VAL A 108 7.17 15.35 10.37
C VAL A 108 6.25 16.32 11.10
N ARG A 109 5.00 15.92 11.30
CA ARG A 109 4.02 16.75 12.03
C ARG A 109 4.50 17.07 13.44
N GLY A 110 4.94 16.04 14.18
CA GLY A 110 5.43 16.20 15.54
C GLY A 110 6.64 17.11 15.63
N PHE A 111 7.57 16.97 14.70
CA PHE A 111 8.76 17.85 14.65
C PHE A 111 8.36 19.31 14.42
N LEU A 112 7.46 19.57 13.48
CA LEU A 112 7.01 20.93 13.17
C LEU A 112 6.20 21.57 14.32
N GLU A 113 5.44 20.76 15.06
CA GLU A 113 4.71 21.24 16.24
C GLU A 113 5.66 21.65 17.35
N GLU A 114 6.73 20.89 17.56
CA GLU A 114 7.76 21.19 18.57
C GLU A 114 8.72 22.29 18.12
N ASN A 115 8.93 22.45 16.83
CA ASN A 115 9.88 23.39 16.25
C ASN A 115 9.23 24.20 15.11
N PRO A 116 8.25 25.07 15.44
CA PRO A 116 7.51 25.80 14.39
C PRO A 116 8.35 26.72 13.53
N ASP A 117 9.52 27.14 14.02
CA ASP A 117 10.43 28.02 13.29
C ASP A 117 11.42 27.26 12.39
N LEU A 118 11.46 25.95 12.50
CA LEU A 118 12.40 25.11 11.74
C LEU A 118 11.66 24.39 10.61
N LEU A 119 11.41 25.08 9.52
CA LEU A 119 10.82 24.47 8.33
C LEU A 119 11.91 23.87 7.46
N PRO A 120 11.92 22.53 7.27
CA PRO A 120 12.94 21.91 6.42
C PRO A 120 12.90 22.44 4.99
N LYS A 121 14.05 22.76 4.45
CA LYS A 121 14.16 23.16 3.05
C LYS A 121 13.76 21.98 2.16
N GLY A 122 12.90 22.21 1.20
CA GLY A 122 12.39 21.17 0.33
C GLY A 122 11.11 20.49 0.82
N LEU A 123 10.62 20.85 2.01
CA LEU A 123 9.34 20.35 2.49
C LEU A 123 8.19 21.16 1.91
N ASN A 124 7.21 20.46 1.34
CA ASN A 124 5.95 21.04 0.90
C ASN A 124 4.83 20.56 1.82
N VAL A 125 3.95 21.46 2.22
CA VAL A 125 2.80 21.13 3.07
C VAL A 125 1.53 21.51 2.34
N ASP A 126 0.68 20.52 2.07
CA ASP A 126 -0.63 20.74 1.48
C ASP A 126 -1.70 20.48 2.53
N SER A 127 -2.68 21.35 2.58
CA SER A 127 -3.81 21.23 3.51
C SER A 127 -5.12 21.35 2.74
N GLU A 128 -6.06 20.47 3.04
CA GLU A 128 -7.38 20.51 2.43
C GLU A 128 -8.44 20.16 3.46
N PHE A 129 -9.64 20.70 3.27
CA PHE A 129 -10.79 20.28 4.05
C PHE A 129 -11.35 19.00 3.46
N ALA A 130 -11.62 18.02 4.31
CA ALA A 130 -12.18 16.75 3.91
C ALA A 130 -13.44 16.45 4.73
N VAL A 131 -14.33 15.68 4.14
CA VAL A 131 -15.56 15.25 4.79
C VAL A 131 -15.45 13.78 5.18
N THR A 132 -15.78 13.50 6.44
CA THR A 132 -15.89 12.13 6.93
C THR A 132 -17.36 11.86 7.26
N VAL A 133 -17.90 10.78 6.73
CA VAL A 133 -19.26 10.35 6.99
C VAL A 133 -19.23 9.16 7.95
N ARG A 134 -19.91 9.27 9.06
CA ARG A 134 -20.03 8.20 10.05
C ARG A 134 -21.47 7.72 10.12
N LYS A 135 -21.62 6.43 10.30
CA LYS A 135 -22.92 5.81 10.58
C LYS A 135 -23.43 6.27 11.95
N ALA A 136 -24.71 6.51 12.04
CA ALA A 136 -25.36 6.90 13.30
C ALA A 136 -25.26 5.80 14.37
#